data_656453e595149d25ec9a1809e2faa731
#
_entry.id   656453e595149d25ec9a1809e2faa731
#
_cell.length_a   1.000
_cell.length_b   1.000
_cell.length_c   1.000
_cell.angle_alpha   90.00
_cell.angle_beta   90.00
_cell.angle_gamma   90.00
#
_symmetry.space_group_name_H-M   'P 1'
#
loop_
_entity.id
_entity.type
_entity.pdbx_description
1 polymer ?
#
loop_
_entity_poly.entity_id
_entity_poly.type
_entity_poly.pdbx_seq_one_letter_code
_entity_poly.pdbx_strand_id
1 'polypeptide(L)'
;MMTEIITSLLLLLGSFLMLLSGIGIIRMPDLLTRMHATSKAGALGIGLMACGFAVFYGDNVSVVVRAMAVVVFVIVTAPVAAHVLARAGYFVGIKLWEGTVKDVIKERYDLKTHRLGSSPRKREED
;
A
#
# COMPACT_ATOMS: atom_id res chain seq x y z
N MET A 1 -0.06 34.24 1.56
CA MET A 1 -1.49 33.98 1.80
C MET A 1 -2.04 32.83 0.95
N MET A 2 -2.00 32.86 -0.40
CA MET A 2 -2.45 31.70 -1.23
C MET A 2 -1.63 30.43 -0.99
N THR A 3 -0.30 30.51 -0.96
CA THR A 3 0.61 29.41 -0.70
C THR A 3 0.35 28.77 0.66
N GLU A 4 0.11 29.54 1.69
CA GLU A 4 -0.19 29.05 3.05
C GLU A 4 -1.51 28.28 3.10
N ILE A 5 -2.54 28.76 2.40
CA ILE A 5 -3.84 28.10 2.32
C ILE A 5 -3.69 26.76 1.60
N ILE A 6 -3.02 26.75 0.44
CA ILE A 6 -2.79 25.51 -0.33
C ILE A 6 -1.97 24.51 0.48
N THR A 7 -0.90 24.97 1.12
CA THR A 7 -0.05 24.11 1.97
C THR A 7 -0.84 23.52 3.12
N SER A 8 -1.60 24.35 3.85
CA SER A 8 -2.42 23.88 4.97
C SER A 8 -3.45 22.83 4.54
N LEU A 9 -4.08 23.05 3.38
CA LEU A 9 -5.08 22.12 2.83
C LEU A 9 -4.43 20.78 2.43
N LEU A 10 -3.26 20.79 1.79
CA LEU A 10 -2.50 19.61 1.43
C LEU A 10 -2.02 18.84 2.67
N LEU A 11 -1.54 19.54 3.69
CA LEU A 11 -1.10 18.92 4.94
C LEU A 11 -2.27 18.31 5.71
N LEU A 12 -3.42 19.00 5.80
CA LEU A 12 -4.61 18.49 6.45
C LEU A 12 -5.17 17.26 5.73
N LEU A 13 -5.26 17.30 4.41
CA LEU A 13 -5.75 16.17 3.63
C LEU A 13 -4.77 14.99 3.70
N GLY A 14 -3.47 15.24 3.61
CA GLY A 14 -2.45 14.23 3.74
C GLY A 14 -2.46 13.56 5.12
N SER A 15 -2.54 14.34 6.19
CA SER A 15 -2.61 13.82 7.57
C SER A 15 -3.90 13.03 7.82
N PHE A 16 -5.02 13.46 7.25
CA PHE A 16 -6.29 12.73 7.31
C PHE A 16 -6.18 11.35 6.62
N LEU A 17 -5.56 11.28 5.44
CA LEU A 17 -5.33 10.00 4.75
C LEU A 17 -4.37 9.10 5.52
N MET A 18 -3.36 9.66 6.17
CA MET A 18 -2.45 8.89 7.04
C MET A 18 -3.20 8.33 8.24
N LEU A 19 -4.09 9.11 8.85
CA LEU A 19 -4.95 8.64 9.94
C LEU A 19 -5.87 7.49 9.48
N LEU A 20 -6.51 7.63 8.32
CA LEU A 20 -7.34 6.57 7.72
C LEU A 20 -6.52 5.30 7.45
N SER A 21 -5.28 5.44 6.96
CA SER A 21 -4.37 4.32 6.76
C SER A 21 -4.06 3.59 8.07
N GLY A 22 -3.78 4.35 9.15
CA GLY A 22 -3.56 3.81 10.49
C GLY A 22 -4.78 3.06 11.05
N ILE A 23 -5.97 3.64 10.91
CA ILE A 23 -7.23 2.99 11.31
C ILE A 23 -7.45 1.71 10.49
N GLY A 24 -7.13 1.74 9.18
CA GLY A 24 -7.23 0.58 8.31
C GLY A 24 -6.38 -0.60 8.80
N ILE A 25 -5.15 -0.36 9.26
CA ILE A 25 -4.28 -1.41 9.82
C ILE A 25 -4.91 -2.09 11.04
N ILE A 26 -5.57 -1.31 11.90
CA ILE A 26 -6.15 -1.82 13.16
C ILE A 26 -7.48 -2.56 12.90
N ARG A 27 -8.31 -2.04 12.00
CA ARG A 27 -9.70 -2.52 11.81
C ARG A 27 -9.87 -3.56 10.72
N MET A 28 -8.96 -3.66 9.76
CA MET A 28 -9.11 -4.63 8.68
C MET A 28 -8.79 -6.05 9.16
N PRO A 29 -9.62 -7.06 8.81
CA PRO A 29 -9.46 -8.43 9.28
C PRO A 29 -8.26 -9.15 8.65
N ASP A 30 -7.96 -8.85 7.39
CA ASP A 30 -6.96 -9.55 6.59
C ASP A 30 -5.67 -8.77 6.39
N LEU A 31 -4.55 -9.50 6.28
CA LEU A 31 -3.26 -8.94 5.90
C LEU A 31 -3.34 -8.23 4.54
N LEU A 32 -4.01 -8.81 3.56
CA LEU A 32 -4.14 -8.26 2.22
C LEU A 32 -4.92 -6.93 2.20
N THR A 33 -6.03 -6.86 2.94
CA THR A 33 -6.83 -5.64 3.06
C THR A 33 -6.08 -4.55 3.83
N ARG A 34 -5.34 -4.90 4.90
CA ARG A 34 -4.46 -3.98 5.64
C ARG A 34 -3.39 -3.37 4.73
N MET A 35 -2.74 -4.19 3.94
CA MET A 35 -1.72 -3.72 2.99
C MET A 35 -2.30 -2.82 1.93
N HIS A 36 -3.52 -3.08 1.46
CA HIS A 36 -4.20 -2.25 0.49
C HIS A 36 -4.49 -0.85 1.05
N ALA A 37 -4.99 -0.77 2.29
CA ALA A 37 -5.22 0.50 2.98
C ALA A 37 -3.91 1.27 3.18
N THR A 38 -2.86 0.60 3.64
CA THR A 38 -1.55 1.22 3.89
C THR A 38 -0.90 1.71 2.60
N SER A 39 -0.91 0.89 1.55
CA SER A 39 -0.24 1.24 0.29
C SER A 39 -0.94 2.37 -0.45
N LYS A 40 -2.28 2.42 -0.44
CA LYS A 40 -3.02 3.48 -1.13
C LYS A 40 -3.15 4.75 -0.31
N ALA A 41 -3.78 4.66 0.86
CA ALA A 41 -4.03 5.85 1.68
C ALA A 41 -2.73 6.40 2.29
N GLY A 42 -1.82 5.53 2.75
CA GLY A 42 -0.54 5.95 3.30
C GLY A 42 0.36 6.62 2.27
N ALA A 43 0.54 6.01 1.10
CA ALA A 43 1.37 6.59 0.04
C ALA A 43 0.82 7.93 -0.48
N LEU A 44 -0.51 8.02 -0.68
CA LEU A 44 -1.18 9.27 -1.04
C LEU A 44 -1.02 10.34 0.05
N GLY A 45 -1.19 9.97 1.32
CA GLY A 45 -1.03 10.87 2.45
C GLY A 45 0.38 11.47 2.52
N ILE A 46 1.42 10.64 2.44
CA ILE A 46 2.81 11.09 2.40
C ILE A 46 3.06 11.97 1.18
N GLY A 47 2.56 11.57 0.00
CA GLY A 47 2.70 12.34 -1.24
C GLY A 47 2.11 13.74 -1.12
N LEU A 48 0.88 13.87 -0.60
CA LEU A 48 0.23 15.16 -0.38
C LEU A 48 0.99 16.04 0.62
N MET A 49 1.46 15.45 1.73
CA MET A 49 2.25 16.21 2.72
C MET A 49 3.57 16.69 2.14
N ALA A 50 4.26 15.85 1.37
CA ALA A 50 5.51 16.23 0.71
C ALA A 50 5.29 17.31 -0.36
N CYS A 51 4.19 17.25 -1.12
CA CYS A 51 3.80 18.29 -2.05
C CYS A 51 3.46 19.60 -1.32
N GLY A 52 2.75 19.55 -0.20
CA GLY A 52 2.47 20.72 0.64
C GLY A 52 3.74 21.37 1.14
N PHE A 53 4.71 20.56 1.58
CA PHE A 53 6.02 21.04 2.01
C PHE A 53 6.81 21.68 0.85
N ALA A 54 6.75 21.08 -0.35
CA ALA A 54 7.38 21.65 -1.54
C ALA A 54 6.76 23.00 -1.95
N VAL A 55 5.44 23.14 -1.82
CA VAL A 55 4.73 24.39 -2.11
C VAL A 55 5.12 25.49 -1.12
N PHE A 56 5.22 25.15 0.17
CA PHE A 56 5.59 26.13 1.20
C PHE A 56 7.01 26.66 1.02
N TYR A 57 7.95 25.79 0.69
CA TYR A 57 9.36 26.15 0.47
C TYR A 57 9.70 26.31 -1.02
N GLY A 58 8.75 26.76 -1.84
CA GLY A 58 8.88 26.85 -3.30
C GLY A 58 10.09 27.66 -3.80
N ASP A 59 10.53 28.66 -3.01
CA ASP A 59 11.72 29.46 -3.32
C ASP A 59 13.05 28.71 -3.11
N ASN A 60 13.02 27.58 -2.38
CA ASN A 60 14.21 26.78 -2.09
C ASN A 60 14.24 25.52 -2.94
N VAL A 61 14.88 25.59 -4.09
CA VAL A 61 15.01 24.47 -5.05
C VAL A 61 15.51 23.17 -4.39
N SER A 62 16.44 23.26 -3.45
CA SER A 62 16.99 22.08 -2.76
C SER A 62 15.91 21.36 -1.94
N VAL A 63 15.02 22.10 -1.29
CA VAL A 63 13.90 21.54 -0.52
C VAL A 63 12.87 20.91 -1.43
N VAL A 64 12.51 21.61 -2.52
CA VAL A 64 11.55 21.10 -3.51
C VAL A 64 12.04 19.79 -4.14
N VAL A 65 13.30 19.72 -4.55
CA VAL A 65 13.89 18.51 -5.15
C VAL A 65 13.86 17.34 -4.17
N ARG A 66 14.19 17.57 -2.89
CA ARG A 66 14.13 16.53 -1.85
C ARG A 66 12.69 16.04 -1.61
N ALA A 67 11.74 16.95 -1.53
CA ALA A 67 10.34 16.61 -1.35
C ALA A 67 9.81 15.78 -2.54
N MET A 68 10.14 16.18 -3.77
CA MET A 68 9.78 15.44 -4.97
C MET A 68 10.46 14.06 -5.04
N ALA A 69 11.71 13.96 -4.60
CA ALA A 69 12.41 12.67 -4.50
C ALA A 69 11.69 11.72 -3.54
N VAL A 70 11.19 12.21 -2.40
CA VAL A 70 10.37 11.42 -1.47
C VAL A 70 9.09 10.94 -2.14
N VAL A 71 8.39 11.80 -2.87
CA VAL A 71 7.14 11.42 -3.59
C VAL A 71 7.42 10.30 -4.58
N VAL A 72 8.43 10.46 -5.43
CA VAL A 72 8.81 9.44 -6.42
C VAL A 72 9.20 8.13 -5.74
N PHE A 73 10.02 8.20 -4.68
CA PHE A 73 10.46 7.03 -3.93
C PHE A 73 9.26 6.26 -3.34
N VAL A 74 8.31 6.95 -2.72
CA VAL A 74 7.12 6.32 -2.13
C VAL A 74 6.23 5.69 -3.20
N ILE A 75 6.00 6.39 -4.33
CA ILE A 75 5.18 5.86 -5.43
C ILE A 75 5.78 4.58 -6.02
N VAL A 76 7.10 4.48 -6.10
CA VAL A 76 7.79 3.29 -6.62
C VAL A 76 7.83 2.18 -5.59
N THR A 77 8.17 2.49 -4.34
CA THR A 77 8.40 1.47 -3.31
C THR A 77 7.12 0.91 -2.70
N ALA A 78 6.07 1.71 -2.52
CA ALA A 78 4.83 1.26 -1.88
C ALA A 78 4.16 0.08 -2.61
N PRO A 79 3.95 0.09 -3.94
CA PRO A 79 3.36 -1.04 -4.63
C PRO A 79 4.27 -2.27 -4.64
N VAL A 80 5.59 -2.08 -4.72
CA VAL A 80 6.55 -3.20 -4.68
C VAL A 80 6.53 -3.87 -3.31
N ALA A 81 6.61 -3.09 -2.23
CA ALA A 81 6.55 -3.60 -0.86
C ALA A 81 5.23 -4.35 -0.59
N ALA A 82 4.09 -3.79 -1.01
CA ALA A 82 2.79 -4.43 -0.89
C ALA A 82 2.76 -5.78 -1.63
N HIS A 83 3.27 -5.83 -2.85
CA HIS A 83 3.28 -7.06 -3.64
C HIS A 83 4.17 -8.15 -3.00
N VAL A 84 5.36 -7.79 -2.54
CA VAL A 84 6.28 -8.72 -1.86
C VAL A 84 5.68 -9.25 -0.57
N LEU A 85 5.09 -8.39 0.26
CA LEU A 85 4.45 -8.80 1.50
C LEU A 85 3.21 -9.69 1.26
N ALA A 86 2.37 -9.36 0.25
CA ALA A 86 1.23 -10.19 -0.13
C ALA A 86 1.68 -11.58 -0.52
N ARG A 87 2.70 -11.66 -1.36
CA ARG A 87 3.29 -12.93 -1.78
C ARG A 87 3.87 -13.71 -0.61
N ALA A 88 4.66 -13.07 0.26
CA ALA A 88 5.23 -13.69 1.44
C ALA A 88 4.13 -14.21 2.39
N GLY A 89 3.09 -13.42 2.66
CA GLY A 89 1.95 -13.83 3.47
C GLY A 89 1.23 -15.05 2.91
N TYR A 90 1.08 -15.12 1.59
CA TYR A 90 0.50 -16.28 0.94
C TYR A 90 1.39 -17.54 1.06
N PHE A 91 2.72 -17.40 0.94
CA PHE A 91 3.68 -18.49 1.11
C PHE A 91 3.70 -19.07 2.52
N VAL A 92 3.58 -18.22 3.53
CA VAL A 92 3.52 -18.63 4.94
C VAL A 92 2.16 -19.27 5.30
N GLY A 93 1.18 -19.22 4.38
CA GLY A 93 -0.14 -19.82 4.58
C GLY A 93 -1.00 -19.03 5.56
N ILE A 94 -0.86 -17.70 5.60
CA ILE A 94 -1.74 -16.85 6.42
C ILE A 94 -3.17 -17.06 5.95
N LYS A 95 -4.04 -17.46 6.88
CA LYS A 95 -5.46 -17.67 6.59
C LYS A 95 -6.08 -16.39 6.06
N LEU A 96 -6.70 -16.49 4.89
CA LEU A 96 -7.56 -15.42 4.37
C LEU A 96 -8.82 -15.33 5.24
N TRP A 97 -9.44 -14.16 5.26
CA TRP A 97 -10.67 -13.94 6.01
C TRP A 97 -11.77 -14.91 5.54
N GLU A 98 -12.58 -15.41 6.47
CA GLU A 98 -13.66 -16.37 6.19
C GLU A 98 -14.70 -15.85 5.18
N GLY A 99 -14.83 -14.52 5.03
CA GLY A 99 -15.64 -13.86 4.01
C GLY A 99 -15.00 -13.74 2.63
N THR A 100 -13.82 -14.35 2.38
CA THR A 100 -13.18 -14.31 1.07
C THR A 100 -13.97 -15.15 0.08
N VAL A 101 -14.64 -14.47 -0.85
CA VAL A 101 -15.58 -15.10 -1.81
C VAL A 101 -14.87 -15.97 -2.85
N LYS A 102 -13.62 -15.67 -3.18
CA LYS A 102 -12.88 -16.37 -4.25
C LYS A 102 -11.37 -16.35 -4.01
N ASP A 103 -10.80 -17.54 -3.85
CA ASP A 103 -9.35 -17.76 -3.84
C ASP A 103 -8.94 -18.61 -5.04
N VAL A 104 -8.68 -17.94 -6.17
CA VAL A 104 -8.31 -18.60 -7.44
C VAL A 104 -6.90 -19.17 -7.39
N ILE A 105 -6.06 -18.69 -6.48
CA ILE A 105 -4.65 -19.06 -6.38
C ILE A 105 -4.50 -20.39 -5.63
N LYS A 106 -5.36 -20.65 -4.64
CA LYS A 106 -5.29 -21.83 -3.77
C LYS A 106 -5.26 -23.15 -4.54
N GLU A 107 -6.05 -23.27 -5.62
CA GLU A 107 -6.13 -24.49 -6.42
C GLU A 107 -4.96 -24.66 -7.40
N ARG A 108 -4.22 -23.57 -7.68
CA ARG A 108 -3.12 -23.58 -8.65
C ARG A 108 -1.74 -23.47 -8.00
N TYR A 109 -1.71 -23.18 -6.69
CA TYR A 109 -0.48 -22.93 -5.97
C TYR A 109 0.00 -24.18 -5.23
N ASP A 110 1.24 -24.59 -5.49
CA ASP A 110 1.89 -25.68 -4.77
C ASP A 110 2.71 -25.11 -3.59
N LEU A 111 2.22 -25.37 -2.38
CA LEU A 111 2.89 -24.95 -1.14
C LEU A 111 4.25 -25.60 -0.92
N LYS A 112 4.51 -26.79 -1.53
CA LYS A 112 5.78 -27.51 -1.37
C LYS A 112 6.86 -27.02 -2.34
N THR A 113 6.46 -26.79 -3.60
CA THR A 113 7.40 -26.36 -4.66
C THR A 113 7.42 -24.87 -4.89
N HIS A 114 6.53 -24.11 -4.21
CA HIS A 114 6.33 -22.66 -4.37
C HIS A 114 6.09 -22.22 -5.82
N ARG A 115 5.47 -23.09 -6.64
CA ARG A 115 5.18 -22.82 -8.05
C ARG A 115 3.68 -22.65 -8.28
N LEU A 116 3.35 -21.74 -9.18
CA LEU A 116 1.98 -21.55 -9.68
C LEU A 116 1.79 -22.42 -10.93
N GLY A 117 0.85 -23.37 -10.87
CA GLY A 117 0.49 -24.21 -12.02
C GLY A 117 -0.42 -23.47 -13.00
N SER A 118 -0.32 -23.83 -14.29
CA SER A 118 -1.17 -23.27 -15.36
C SER A 118 -2.62 -23.82 -15.33
N SER A 119 -2.85 -24.99 -14.70
CA SER A 119 -4.16 -25.63 -14.56
C SER A 119 -4.51 -25.89 -13.10
N PRO A 120 -5.83 -25.96 -12.75
CA PRO A 120 -6.24 -26.37 -11.41
C PRO A 120 -5.73 -27.78 -11.11
N ARG A 121 -5.24 -27.99 -9.89
CA ARG A 121 -4.84 -29.31 -9.43
C ARG A 121 -6.09 -30.19 -9.33
N LYS A 122 -6.13 -31.34 -10.03
CA LYS A 122 -7.13 -32.37 -9.74
C LYS A 122 -6.91 -32.79 -8.28
N ARG A 123 -7.96 -32.70 -7.46
CA ARG A 123 -7.97 -33.38 -6.15
C ARG A 123 -7.78 -34.86 -6.43
N GLU A 124 -6.65 -35.40 -6.04
CA GLU A 124 -6.54 -36.83 -5.83
C GLU A 124 -7.42 -37.09 -4.60
N GLU A 125 -8.56 -37.70 -4.86
CA GLU A 125 -9.46 -38.26 -3.86
C GLU A 125 -8.73 -39.47 -3.25
N ASP A 126 -8.18 -39.28 -2.02
CA ASP A 126 -7.82 -40.35 -1.11
C ASP A 126 -8.84 -40.39 0.04
#